data_f057c87740d714eef58fcd1dafa59e04
#
_entry.id   f057c87740d714eef58fcd1dafa59e04
#
_cell.length_a   1.000
_cell.length_b   1.000
_cell.length_c   1.000
_cell.angle_alpha   90.00
_cell.angle_beta   90.00
_cell.angle_gamma   90.00
#
_symmetry.space_group_name_H-M   'P 1'
#
loop_
_entity.id
_entity.type
_entity.pdbx_description
1 polymer ?
#
loop_
_entity_poly.entity_id
_entity_poly.type
_entity_poly.pdbx_seq_one_letter_code
_entity_poly.pdbx_strand_id
1 'polypeptide(L)'
;LTGHKYFCSAPMCDAFLTLAYTEAGLSCFLVPRWTPDGVRNGLFIQRIKDKMGNRSNASTEMELQDTWGIMVGEEGRGVRTIIDMVQGNRIYCCVSSAALMRQGLVQALHHTSHRSAFGSLLIDQPMMRNVLADLALESEAAMVLAMRIARSMDEAADHPDAAALARIGTAIGKFWNCKRAPMQLFEAMECHGGPGYVEESILPRLYREAPVNSIWEGSGNVMCLDVLRAMQREPAAVPALMAELERARGGHPNLDRTIADLKAGLDDLAGLELRARQLTEQMAMAWQGALLVEHAPAAVAEAFCVSRLGAHYSGVFGTLPKDSDLNAIIDRAVRA
;
A
#
# COMPACT_ATOMS: atom_id res chain seq x y z
N LEU A 1 -2.00 -14.45 -31.11
CA LEU A 1 -1.05 -13.54 -30.42
C LEU A 1 0.35 -14.13 -30.48
N THR A 2 1.33 -13.28 -30.78
CA THR A 2 2.75 -13.69 -30.83
C THR A 2 3.57 -12.65 -30.06
N GLY A 3 4.49 -13.10 -29.19
CA GLY A 3 5.36 -12.21 -28.44
C GLY A 3 5.83 -12.78 -27.10
N HIS A 4 6.61 -11.97 -26.38
CA HIS A 4 7.21 -12.34 -25.11
C HIS A 4 6.57 -11.58 -23.94
N LYS A 5 6.25 -12.31 -22.87
CA LYS A 5 5.80 -11.75 -21.59
C LYS A 5 6.90 -11.97 -20.55
N TYR A 6 7.58 -10.87 -20.18
CA TYR A 6 8.70 -10.92 -19.23
C TYR A 6 8.25 -11.29 -17.81
N PHE A 7 7.00 -10.92 -17.43
CA PHE A 7 6.34 -11.38 -16.21
C PHE A 7 4.95 -11.93 -16.52
N CYS A 8 4.74 -13.20 -16.23
CA CYS A 8 3.45 -13.84 -16.19
C CYS A 8 3.35 -14.63 -14.89
N SER A 9 2.57 -14.11 -13.94
CA SER A 9 2.38 -14.73 -12.63
C SER A 9 1.32 -15.81 -12.69
N ALA A 10 1.42 -16.79 -11.77
CA ALA A 10 0.49 -17.91 -11.65
C ALA A 10 0.25 -18.65 -12.99
N PRO A 11 1.30 -19.17 -13.66
CA PRO A 11 1.18 -19.80 -14.98
C PRO A 11 0.34 -21.08 -14.98
N MET A 12 -0.04 -21.57 -13.80
CA MET A 12 -0.95 -22.69 -13.62
C MET A 12 -2.43 -22.30 -13.77
N CYS A 13 -2.77 -21.00 -13.82
CA CYS A 13 -4.15 -20.55 -14.04
C CYS A 13 -4.70 -21.03 -15.38
N ASP A 14 -6.01 -21.23 -15.44
CA ASP A 14 -6.67 -21.73 -16.65
C ASP A 14 -6.74 -20.70 -17.78
N ALA A 15 -6.72 -19.42 -17.44
CA ALA A 15 -6.73 -18.32 -18.40
C ALA A 15 -6.02 -17.08 -17.86
N PHE A 16 -5.65 -16.18 -18.78
CA PHE A 16 -4.93 -14.95 -18.53
C PHE A 16 -5.59 -13.78 -19.24
N LEU A 17 -5.68 -12.62 -18.56
CA LEU A 17 -5.89 -11.35 -19.24
C LEU A 17 -4.53 -10.81 -19.68
N THR A 18 -4.41 -10.42 -20.94
CA THR A 18 -3.18 -9.85 -21.49
C THR A 18 -3.47 -8.71 -22.46
N LEU A 19 -2.51 -7.82 -22.59
CA LEU A 19 -2.56 -6.77 -23.60
C LEU A 19 -1.67 -7.12 -24.79
N ALA A 20 -2.18 -6.90 -25.99
CA ALA A 20 -1.43 -7.06 -27.24
C ALA A 20 -1.86 -5.98 -28.23
N TYR A 21 -0.98 -5.64 -29.17
CA TYR A 21 -1.28 -4.69 -30.23
C TYR A 21 -2.07 -5.36 -31.35
N THR A 22 -3.08 -4.62 -31.81
CA THR A 22 -3.82 -4.85 -33.06
C THR A 22 -3.60 -3.66 -33.99
N GLU A 23 -4.23 -3.66 -35.15
CA GLU A 23 -4.18 -2.51 -36.08
C GLU A 23 -4.78 -1.23 -35.44
N ALA A 24 -5.82 -1.38 -34.62
CA ALA A 24 -6.45 -0.26 -33.92
C ALA A 24 -5.71 0.19 -32.64
N GLY A 25 -4.68 -0.56 -32.20
CA GLY A 25 -3.87 -0.22 -31.02
C GLY A 25 -3.87 -1.30 -29.94
N LEU A 26 -3.48 -0.90 -28.72
CA LEU A 26 -3.33 -1.82 -27.60
C LEU A 26 -4.71 -2.33 -27.11
N SER A 27 -4.96 -3.62 -27.25
CA SER A 27 -6.23 -4.29 -26.99
C SER A 27 -6.08 -5.33 -25.89
N CYS A 28 -7.17 -5.66 -25.20
CA CYS A 28 -7.21 -6.65 -24.12
C CYS A 28 -7.71 -8.01 -24.65
N PHE A 29 -7.05 -9.08 -24.21
CA PHE A 29 -7.40 -10.44 -24.61
C PHE A 29 -7.51 -11.37 -23.42
N LEU A 30 -8.52 -12.24 -23.42
CA LEU A 30 -8.60 -13.42 -22.58
C LEU A 30 -7.92 -14.57 -23.33
N VAL A 31 -6.87 -15.12 -22.73
CA VAL A 31 -6.03 -16.16 -23.31
C VAL A 31 -6.10 -17.40 -22.42
N PRO A 32 -6.81 -18.45 -22.81
CA PRO A 32 -6.88 -19.69 -22.04
C PRO A 32 -5.67 -20.59 -22.29
N ARG A 33 -5.38 -21.50 -21.36
CA ARG A 33 -4.35 -22.54 -21.53
C ARG A 33 -4.74 -23.61 -22.55
N TRP A 34 -6.02 -23.85 -22.70
CA TRP A 34 -6.61 -24.80 -23.66
C TRP A 34 -7.58 -24.06 -24.55
N THR A 35 -7.51 -24.30 -25.84
CA THR A 35 -8.43 -23.74 -26.80
C THR A 35 -9.81 -24.41 -26.69
N PRO A 36 -10.89 -23.82 -27.22
CA PRO A 36 -12.25 -24.40 -27.12
C PRO A 36 -12.39 -25.81 -27.70
N ASP A 37 -11.55 -26.17 -28.65
CA ASP A 37 -11.49 -27.51 -29.26
C ASP A 37 -10.63 -28.51 -28.45
N GLY A 38 -10.17 -28.14 -27.28
CA GLY A 38 -9.43 -28.99 -26.36
C GLY A 38 -7.95 -29.19 -26.69
N VAL A 39 -7.40 -28.33 -27.55
CA VAL A 39 -5.98 -28.36 -27.90
C VAL A 39 -5.20 -27.44 -26.92
N ARG A 40 -3.99 -27.83 -26.56
CA ARG A 40 -3.11 -26.99 -25.75
C ARG A 40 -2.74 -25.74 -26.53
N ASN A 41 -3.01 -24.57 -25.92
CA ASN A 41 -2.73 -23.28 -26.54
C ASN A 41 -1.21 -22.99 -26.61
N GLY A 42 -0.81 -22.09 -27.50
CA GLY A 42 0.57 -21.70 -27.79
C GLY A 42 1.23 -20.87 -26.69
N LEU A 43 1.15 -21.32 -25.45
CA LEU A 43 1.74 -20.70 -24.26
C LEU A 43 2.95 -21.51 -23.80
N PHE A 44 4.16 -20.94 -23.91
CA PHE A 44 5.41 -21.66 -23.62
C PHE A 44 6.16 -20.98 -22.48
N ILE A 45 6.21 -21.64 -21.32
CA ILE A 45 6.98 -21.18 -20.17
C ILE A 45 8.47 -21.36 -20.48
N GLN A 46 9.23 -20.26 -20.42
CA GLN A 46 10.68 -20.29 -20.67
C GLN A 46 11.45 -20.57 -19.39
N ARG A 47 11.07 -19.91 -18.30
CA ARG A 47 11.64 -20.14 -16.97
C ARG A 47 10.74 -19.60 -15.87
N ILE A 48 10.94 -20.10 -14.65
CA ILE A 48 10.43 -19.51 -13.40
C ILE A 48 11.49 -18.55 -12.87
N LYS A 49 11.09 -17.33 -12.51
CA LYS A 49 12.00 -16.32 -11.99
C LYS A 49 12.45 -16.65 -10.56
N ASP A 50 13.74 -16.54 -10.29
CA ASP A 50 14.28 -16.48 -8.95
C ASP A 50 14.10 -15.05 -8.42
N LYS A 51 13.26 -14.87 -7.42
CA LYS A 51 12.85 -13.56 -6.90
C LYS A 51 13.37 -13.36 -5.49
N MET A 52 13.53 -12.10 -5.09
CA MET A 52 13.88 -11.69 -3.72
C MET A 52 12.86 -12.20 -2.70
N GLY A 53 11.57 -12.05 -2.98
CA GLY A 53 10.44 -12.46 -2.16
C GLY A 53 9.29 -12.97 -3.02
N ASN A 54 8.10 -13.13 -2.42
CA ASN A 54 6.90 -13.65 -3.09
C ASN A 54 7.16 -14.98 -3.83
N ARG A 55 7.97 -15.85 -3.22
CA ARG A 55 8.46 -17.08 -3.88
C ARG A 55 7.39 -18.15 -4.00
N SER A 56 6.35 -18.10 -3.18
CA SER A 56 5.19 -19.01 -3.31
C SER A 56 4.33 -18.73 -4.54
N ASN A 57 4.40 -17.51 -5.08
CA ASN A 57 3.78 -17.16 -6.35
C ASN A 57 4.76 -17.40 -7.49
N ALA A 58 4.51 -18.41 -8.32
CA ALA A 58 5.30 -18.65 -9.51
C ALA A 58 5.14 -17.48 -10.49
N SER A 59 6.27 -16.85 -10.85
CA SER A 59 6.33 -15.81 -11.86
C SER A 59 7.22 -16.27 -12.99
N THR A 60 6.71 -16.30 -14.21
CA THR A 60 7.39 -16.89 -15.36
C THR A 60 7.67 -15.87 -16.45
N GLU A 61 8.65 -16.19 -17.28
CA GLU A 61 8.77 -15.65 -18.64
C GLU A 61 8.02 -16.58 -19.58
N MET A 62 7.20 -16.02 -20.45
CA MET A 62 6.32 -16.78 -21.32
C MET A 62 6.40 -16.29 -22.76
N GLU A 63 6.60 -17.22 -23.68
CA GLU A 63 6.46 -16.97 -25.12
C GLU A 63 5.04 -17.31 -25.56
N LEU A 64 4.45 -16.42 -26.31
CA LEU A 64 3.20 -16.61 -27.05
C LEU A 64 3.55 -16.89 -28.50
N GLN A 65 3.16 -18.07 -29.01
CA GLN A 65 3.42 -18.48 -30.40
C GLN A 65 2.09 -18.88 -31.02
N ASP A 66 1.58 -18.04 -31.91
CA ASP A 66 0.27 -18.18 -32.54
C ASP A 66 -0.85 -18.49 -31.51
N THR A 67 -0.70 -17.88 -30.34
CA THR A 67 -1.56 -18.14 -29.19
C THR A 67 -2.99 -17.64 -29.48
N TRP A 68 -3.94 -18.54 -29.36
CA TRP A 68 -5.37 -18.22 -29.48
C TRP A 68 -5.84 -17.39 -28.27
N GLY A 69 -6.70 -16.42 -28.53
CA GLY A 69 -7.32 -15.58 -27.48
C GLY A 69 -8.56 -14.88 -27.99
N ILE A 70 -9.43 -14.51 -27.07
CA ILE A 70 -10.66 -13.75 -27.35
C ILE A 70 -10.43 -12.30 -26.92
N MET A 71 -10.76 -11.35 -27.79
CA MET A 71 -10.75 -9.93 -27.44
C MET A 71 -11.80 -9.63 -26.37
N VAL A 72 -11.41 -8.86 -25.36
CA VAL A 72 -12.28 -8.38 -24.29
C VAL A 72 -12.40 -6.86 -24.40
N GLY A 73 -13.62 -6.37 -24.49
CA GLY A 73 -13.90 -4.94 -24.68
C GLY A 73 -13.65 -4.47 -26.11
N GLU A 74 -13.42 -3.16 -26.28
CA GLU A 74 -13.23 -2.51 -27.57
C GLU A 74 -11.78 -2.61 -28.04
N GLU A 75 -11.57 -2.85 -29.32
CA GLU A 75 -10.27 -2.86 -29.95
C GLU A 75 -9.57 -1.49 -29.79
N GLY A 76 -8.27 -1.51 -29.52
CA GLY A 76 -7.49 -0.29 -29.27
C GLY A 76 -7.71 0.35 -27.89
N ARG A 77 -8.60 -0.23 -27.03
CA ARG A 77 -8.93 0.30 -25.71
C ARG A 77 -8.55 -0.64 -24.56
N GLY A 78 -7.59 -1.50 -24.78
CA GLY A 78 -7.24 -2.57 -23.83
C GLY A 78 -6.85 -2.09 -22.44
N VAL A 79 -6.14 -0.97 -22.32
CA VAL A 79 -5.80 -0.38 -21.00
C VAL A 79 -7.07 0.00 -20.23
N ARG A 80 -8.06 0.61 -20.88
CA ARG A 80 -9.33 0.97 -20.26
C ARG A 80 -10.09 -0.28 -19.78
N THR A 81 -10.05 -1.33 -20.58
CA THR A 81 -10.72 -2.60 -20.28
C THR A 81 -10.12 -3.30 -19.06
N ILE A 82 -8.77 -3.30 -18.93
CA ILE A 82 -8.09 -4.05 -17.86
C ILE A 82 -7.95 -3.23 -16.55
N ILE A 83 -8.20 -1.91 -16.59
CA ILE A 83 -7.89 -1.03 -15.46
C ILE A 83 -8.71 -1.35 -14.21
N ASP A 84 -9.94 -1.83 -14.34
CA ASP A 84 -10.79 -2.17 -13.20
C ASP A 84 -10.17 -3.32 -12.39
N MET A 85 -9.68 -4.35 -13.06
CA MET A 85 -8.92 -5.44 -12.41
C MET A 85 -7.63 -4.92 -11.77
N VAL A 86 -6.91 -4.01 -12.45
CA VAL A 86 -5.70 -3.39 -11.92
C VAL A 86 -5.98 -2.55 -10.66
N GLN A 87 -7.11 -1.84 -10.58
CA GLN A 87 -7.51 -1.12 -9.37
C GLN A 87 -7.75 -2.06 -8.20
N GLY A 88 -8.42 -3.20 -8.43
CA GLY A 88 -8.54 -4.27 -7.44
C GLY A 88 -7.18 -4.77 -6.92
N ASN A 89 -6.23 -5.04 -7.82
CA ASN A 89 -4.88 -5.45 -7.43
C ASN A 89 -4.12 -4.38 -6.66
N ARG A 90 -4.35 -3.10 -6.95
CA ARG A 90 -3.71 -1.98 -6.24
C ARG A 90 -4.19 -1.87 -4.79
N ILE A 91 -5.49 -2.05 -4.53
CA ILE A 91 -5.96 -2.07 -3.14
C ILE A 91 -5.44 -3.31 -2.39
N TYR A 92 -5.31 -4.48 -3.05
CA TYR A 92 -4.65 -5.63 -2.45
C TYR A 92 -3.20 -5.34 -2.05
N CYS A 93 -2.43 -4.61 -2.85
CA CYS A 93 -1.07 -4.18 -2.47
C CYS A 93 -1.09 -3.30 -1.21
N CYS A 94 -2.05 -2.37 -1.10
CA CYS A 94 -2.20 -1.50 0.06
C CYS A 94 -2.54 -2.29 1.32
N VAL A 95 -3.55 -3.17 1.25
CA VAL A 95 -3.99 -4.04 2.36
C VAL A 95 -2.89 -5.03 2.76
N SER A 96 -2.25 -5.70 1.80
CA SER A 96 -1.15 -6.63 2.06
C SER A 96 0.02 -5.95 2.76
N SER A 97 0.34 -4.71 2.38
CA SER A 97 1.39 -3.95 3.04
C SER A 97 1.05 -3.64 4.50
N ALA A 98 -0.18 -3.21 4.80
CA ALA A 98 -0.66 -3.01 6.17
C ALA A 98 -0.64 -4.32 6.97
N ALA A 99 -1.02 -5.44 6.36
CA ALA A 99 -0.99 -6.77 6.98
C ALA A 99 0.44 -7.23 7.31
N LEU A 100 1.41 -7.00 6.40
CA LEU A 100 2.82 -7.28 6.65
C LEU A 100 3.37 -6.43 7.80
N MET A 101 3.03 -5.13 7.84
CA MET A 101 3.40 -4.24 8.93
C MET A 101 2.85 -4.72 10.26
N ARG A 102 1.58 -5.11 10.31
CA ARG A 102 0.94 -5.69 11.51
C ARG A 102 1.64 -6.98 11.94
N GLN A 103 1.95 -7.88 11.02
CA GLN A 103 2.63 -9.13 11.33
C GLN A 103 4.03 -8.89 11.91
N GLY A 104 4.81 -7.96 11.34
CA GLY A 104 6.11 -7.56 11.88
C GLY A 104 6.01 -7.01 13.30
N LEU A 105 5.03 -6.14 13.56
CA LEU A 105 4.76 -5.59 14.89
C LEU A 105 4.40 -6.68 15.91
N VAL A 106 3.53 -7.63 15.55
CA VAL A 106 3.13 -8.74 16.43
C VAL A 106 4.35 -9.57 16.84
N GLN A 107 5.24 -9.87 15.89
CA GLN A 107 6.48 -10.60 16.18
C GLN A 107 7.40 -9.79 17.11
N ALA A 108 7.55 -8.48 16.87
CA ALA A 108 8.38 -7.62 17.70
C ALA A 108 7.84 -7.50 19.14
N LEU A 109 6.52 -7.28 19.28
CA LEU A 109 5.86 -7.24 20.60
C LEU A 109 6.02 -8.56 21.35
N HIS A 110 5.78 -9.68 20.68
CA HIS A 110 5.94 -11.00 21.29
C HIS A 110 7.37 -11.24 21.77
N HIS A 111 8.35 -11.03 20.89
CA HIS A 111 9.76 -11.24 21.23
C HIS A 111 10.20 -10.38 22.41
N THR A 112 9.90 -9.09 22.38
CA THR A 112 10.35 -8.13 23.38
C THR A 112 9.67 -8.34 24.75
N SER A 113 8.46 -8.91 24.77
CA SER A 113 7.74 -9.26 25.99
C SER A 113 8.31 -10.50 26.70
N HIS A 114 9.12 -11.32 26.01
CA HIS A 114 9.67 -12.55 26.56
C HIS A 114 11.20 -12.55 26.67
N ARG A 115 11.88 -11.66 25.95
CA ARG A 115 13.33 -11.56 25.94
C ARG A 115 13.83 -10.57 26.97
N SER A 116 14.68 -11.02 27.89
CA SER A 116 15.42 -10.17 28.82
C SER A 116 16.85 -9.91 28.33
N ALA A 117 17.29 -8.67 28.44
CA ALA A 117 18.67 -8.25 28.25
C ALA A 117 18.92 -6.99 29.11
N PHE A 118 20.18 -6.78 29.51
CA PHE A 118 20.56 -5.63 30.35
C PHE A 118 19.75 -5.51 31.65
N GLY A 119 19.33 -6.66 32.22
CA GLY A 119 18.67 -6.72 33.53
C GLY A 119 17.15 -6.56 33.54
N SER A 120 16.48 -6.37 32.39
CA SER A 120 15.03 -6.27 32.29
C SER A 120 14.51 -6.89 30.99
N LEU A 121 13.17 -7.04 30.86
CA LEU A 121 12.56 -7.37 29.57
C LEU A 121 12.82 -6.25 28.57
N LEU A 122 12.97 -6.59 27.28
CA LEU A 122 13.21 -5.59 26.25
C LEU A 122 12.04 -4.59 26.17
N ILE A 123 10.81 -5.07 26.31
CA ILE A 123 9.62 -4.21 26.27
C ILE A 123 9.58 -3.19 27.43
N ASP A 124 10.29 -3.42 28.53
CA ASP A 124 10.34 -2.49 29.65
C ASP A 124 11.42 -1.40 29.49
N GLN A 125 12.28 -1.52 28.51
CA GLN A 125 13.35 -0.56 28.26
C GLN A 125 12.80 0.70 27.54
N PRO A 126 13.09 1.92 28.01
CA PRO A 126 12.47 3.15 27.49
C PRO A 126 12.62 3.35 25.99
N MET A 127 13.80 3.11 25.40
CA MET A 127 14.00 3.24 23.95
C MET A 127 13.21 2.20 23.16
N MET A 128 13.21 0.93 23.61
CA MET A 128 12.44 -0.12 22.96
C MET A 128 10.93 0.17 23.02
N ARG A 129 10.46 0.69 24.14
CA ARG A 129 9.05 1.12 24.26
C ARG A 129 8.69 2.19 23.26
N ASN A 130 9.57 3.18 23.04
CA ASN A 130 9.34 4.21 22.03
C ASN A 130 9.28 3.61 20.63
N VAL A 131 10.21 2.71 20.27
CA VAL A 131 10.20 2.01 18.99
C VAL A 131 8.91 1.20 18.79
N LEU A 132 8.52 0.38 19.77
CA LEU A 132 7.32 -0.45 19.66
C LEU A 132 6.03 0.36 19.55
N ALA A 133 5.92 1.46 20.30
CA ALA A 133 4.79 2.39 20.19
C ALA A 133 4.74 3.05 18.81
N ASP A 134 5.89 3.44 18.27
CA ASP A 134 5.99 4.08 16.96
C ASP A 134 5.63 3.10 15.82
N LEU A 135 6.08 1.85 15.90
CA LEU A 135 5.67 0.78 14.99
C LEU A 135 4.15 0.49 15.09
N ALA A 136 3.59 0.57 16.30
CA ALA A 136 2.16 0.38 16.51
C ALA A 136 1.33 1.49 15.86
N LEU A 137 1.74 2.75 16.01
CA LEU A 137 1.11 3.90 15.34
C LEU A 137 1.12 3.75 13.83
N GLU A 138 2.27 3.42 13.26
CA GLU A 138 2.43 3.26 11.81
C GLU A 138 1.56 2.12 11.27
N SER A 139 1.51 0.98 11.98
CA SER A 139 0.68 -0.17 11.61
C SER A 139 -0.81 0.16 11.65
N GLU A 140 -1.28 0.86 12.71
CA GLU A 140 -2.69 1.25 12.83
C GLU A 140 -3.07 2.28 11.76
N ALA A 141 -2.24 3.28 11.53
CA ALA A 141 -2.44 4.28 10.48
C ALA A 141 -2.53 3.65 9.07
N ALA A 142 -1.67 2.67 8.77
CA ALA A 142 -1.72 1.95 7.50
C ALA A 142 -3.00 1.11 7.36
N MET A 143 -3.45 0.47 8.45
CA MET A 143 -4.66 -0.34 8.49
C MET A 143 -5.91 0.49 8.28
N VAL A 144 -6.09 1.59 9.03
CA VAL A 144 -7.31 2.42 8.91
C VAL A 144 -7.42 3.05 7.53
N LEU A 145 -6.30 3.49 6.94
CA LEU A 145 -6.26 3.99 5.57
C LEU A 145 -6.70 2.91 4.56
N ALA A 146 -6.12 1.71 4.65
CA ALA A 146 -6.45 0.60 3.76
C ALA A 146 -7.94 0.21 3.87
N MET A 147 -8.48 0.11 5.08
CA MET A 147 -9.88 -0.23 5.33
C MET A 147 -10.83 0.87 4.85
N ARG A 148 -10.48 2.15 5.02
CA ARG A 148 -11.30 3.25 4.51
C ARG A 148 -11.37 3.27 2.98
N ILE A 149 -10.26 2.98 2.31
CA ILE A 149 -10.24 2.86 0.84
C ILE A 149 -11.06 1.65 0.39
N ALA A 150 -10.91 0.50 1.04
CA ALA A 150 -11.69 -0.71 0.73
C ALA A 150 -13.19 -0.44 0.87
N ARG A 151 -13.61 0.20 1.95
CA ARG A 151 -15.01 0.62 2.15
C ARG A 151 -15.51 1.55 1.04
N SER A 152 -14.68 2.48 0.57
CA SER A 152 -15.07 3.34 -0.56
C SER A 152 -15.31 2.54 -1.84
N MET A 153 -14.55 1.46 -2.06
CA MET A 153 -14.76 0.57 -3.22
C MET A 153 -16.06 -0.23 -3.09
N ASP A 154 -16.38 -0.71 -1.88
CA ASP A 154 -17.64 -1.44 -1.63
C ASP A 154 -18.86 -0.54 -1.86
N GLU A 155 -18.77 0.73 -1.48
CA GLU A 155 -19.83 1.73 -1.60
C GLU A 155 -19.90 2.39 -2.99
N ALA A 156 -18.88 2.18 -3.86
CA ALA A 156 -18.72 2.91 -5.13
C ALA A 156 -19.88 2.73 -6.12
N ALA A 157 -20.56 1.58 -6.09
CA ALA A 157 -21.67 1.32 -7.00
C ALA A 157 -22.91 2.20 -6.71
N ASP A 158 -23.14 2.54 -5.44
CA ASP A 158 -24.34 3.23 -4.99
C ASP A 158 -24.08 4.70 -4.64
N HIS A 159 -22.81 5.09 -4.44
CA HIS A 159 -22.41 6.41 -3.96
C HIS A 159 -21.30 7.03 -4.83
N PRO A 160 -21.63 8.03 -5.69
CA PRO A 160 -20.64 8.69 -6.57
C PRO A 160 -19.42 9.28 -5.83
N ASP A 161 -19.61 9.85 -4.64
CA ASP A 161 -18.51 10.39 -3.83
C ASP A 161 -17.57 9.27 -3.32
N ALA A 162 -18.15 8.10 -2.98
CA ALA A 162 -17.35 6.94 -2.61
C ALA A 162 -16.54 6.41 -3.81
N ALA A 163 -17.12 6.39 -5.01
CA ALA A 163 -16.43 6.04 -6.25
C ALA A 163 -15.25 7.00 -6.53
N ALA A 164 -15.48 8.30 -6.38
CA ALA A 164 -14.47 9.32 -6.56
C ALA A 164 -13.33 9.19 -5.52
N LEU A 165 -13.68 8.92 -4.25
CA LEU A 165 -12.74 8.70 -3.18
C LEU A 165 -11.94 7.40 -3.41
N ALA A 166 -12.58 6.31 -3.81
CA ALA A 166 -11.90 5.05 -4.15
C ALA A 166 -10.90 5.24 -5.30
N ARG A 167 -11.28 6.04 -6.32
CA ARG A 167 -10.43 6.31 -7.49
C ARG A 167 -9.11 6.99 -7.12
N ILE A 168 -9.13 8.04 -6.33
CA ILE A 168 -7.91 8.74 -5.90
C ILE A 168 -7.22 8.02 -4.73
N GLY A 169 -8.01 7.52 -3.79
CA GLY A 169 -7.54 6.89 -2.56
C GLY A 169 -6.72 5.63 -2.80
N THR A 170 -7.10 4.81 -3.78
CA THR A 170 -6.33 3.61 -4.13
C THR A 170 -4.89 3.93 -4.52
N ALA A 171 -4.68 4.99 -5.30
CA ALA A 171 -3.33 5.41 -5.70
C ALA A 171 -2.53 5.99 -4.51
N ILE A 172 -3.19 6.79 -3.65
CA ILE A 172 -2.61 7.36 -2.43
C ILE A 172 -2.18 6.24 -1.47
N GLY A 173 -3.11 5.34 -1.12
CA GLY A 173 -2.88 4.27 -0.15
C GLY A 173 -1.82 3.26 -0.64
N LYS A 174 -1.88 2.87 -1.92
CA LYS A 174 -0.86 2.00 -2.50
C LYS A 174 0.52 2.65 -2.47
N PHE A 175 0.64 3.93 -2.86
CA PHE A 175 1.91 4.63 -2.76
C PHE A 175 2.44 4.61 -1.34
N TRP A 176 1.66 5.03 -0.36
CA TRP A 176 2.12 5.26 0.99
C TRP A 176 2.37 3.96 1.75
N ASN A 177 1.37 3.10 1.92
CA ASN A 177 1.51 1.86 2.68
C ASN A 177 2.62 0.95 2.15
N CYS A 178 2.73 0.81 0.81
CA CYS A 178 3.77 -0.02 0.23
C CYS A 178 5.18 0.56 0.40
N LYS A 179 5.31 1.89 0.55
CA LYS A 179 6.59 2.53 0.85
C LYS A 179 6.99 2.38 2.31
N ARG A 180 6.01 2.38 3.22
CA ARG A 180 6.27 2.30 4.66
C ARG A 180 6.55 0.86 5.13
N ALA A 181 5.93 -0.13 4.51
CA ALA A 181 6.04 -1.53 4.94
C ALA A 181 7.49 -2.08 5.01
N PRO A 182 8.39 -1.88 4.03
CA PRO A 182 9.76 -2.35 4.14
C PRO A 182 10.52 -1.74 5.33
N MET A 183 10.31 -0.44 5.59
CA MET A 183 10.97 0.27 6.68
C MET A 183 10.52 -0.26 8.04
N GLN A 184 9.22 -0.46 8.21
CA GLN A 184 8.67 -1.01 9.44
C GLN A 184 9.11 -2.44 9.70
N LEU A 185 9.18 -3.27 8.66
CA LEU A 185 9.65 -4.65 8.80
C LEU A 185 11.14 -4.73 9.13
N PHE A 186 11.93 -3.83 8.58
CA PHE A 186 13.34 -3.70 8.92
C PHE A 186 13.50 -3.36 10.43
N GLU A 187 12.78 -2.38 10.93
CA GLU A 187 12.81 -2.01 12.35
C GLU A 187 12.32 -3.17 13.26
N ALA A 188 11.27 -3.89 12.84
CA ALA A 188 10.80 -5.08 13.56
C ALA A 188 11.87 -6.18 13.62
N MET A 189 12.70 -6.34 12.58
CA MET A 189 13.86 -7.24 12.61
C MET A 189 14.88 -6.78 13.65
N GLU A 190 15.19 -5.49 13.70
CA GLU A 190 16.13 -4.90 14.68
C GLU A 190 15.66 -5.14 16.11
N CYS A 191 14.35 -5.07 16.40
CA CYS A 191 13.78 -5.39 17.72
C CYS A 191 14.12 -6.82 18.19
N HIS A 192 14.42 -7.75 17.27
CA HIS A 192 14.77 -9.13 17.59
C HIS A 192 16.27 -9.36 17.74
N GLY A 193 17.11 -8.44 17.24
CA GLY A 193 18.53 -8.69 17.09
C GLY A 193 18.83 -9.82 16.11
N GLY A 194 19.84 -10.67 16.39
CA GLY A 194 20.24 -11.78 15.51
C GLY A 194 19.09 -12.72 15.09
N PRO A 195 18.19 -13.15 15.99
CA PRO A 195 17.00 -13.93 15.63
C PRO A 195 16.09 -13.30 14.57
N GLY A 196 16.07 -11.98 14.43
CA GLY A 196 15.30 -11.31 13.38
C GLY A 196 15.92 -11.45 11.98
N TYR A 197 17.18 -11.81 11.88
CA TYR A 197 17.94 -11.84 10.62
C TYR A 197 18.17 -13.26 10.08
N VAL A 198 17.91 -14.29 10.87
CA VAL A 198 18.11 -15.68 10.46
C VAL A 198 16.83 -16.28 9.87
N GLU A 199 16.99 -17.20 8.91
CA GLU A 199 15.87 -17.77 8.12
C GLU A 199 14.92 -18.65 8.94
N GLU A 200 15.27 -19.04 10.16
CA GLU A 200 14.39 -19.76 11.11
C GLU A 200 13.26 -18.88 11.63
N SER A 201 13.42 -17.55 11.57
CA SER A 201 12.34 -16.61 11.88
C SER A 201 11.54 -16.22 10.63
N ILE A 202 10.30 -15.76 10.84
CA ILE A 202 9.45 -15.30 9.74
C ILE A 202 9.91 -13.93 9.17
N LEU A 203 10.65 -13.15 9.94
CA LEU A 203 10.96 -11.75 9.62
C LEU A 203 11.75 -11.55 8.34
N PRO A 204 12.81 -12.31 8.02
CA PRO A 204 13.49 -12.20 6.74
C PRO A 204 12.55 -12.42 5.55
N ARG A 205 11.60 -13.36 5.67
CA ARG A 205 10.59 -13.61 4.64
C ARG A 205 9.61 -12.43 4.49
N LEU A 206 9.12 -11.88 5.59
CA LEU A 206 8.24 -10.71 5.58
C LEU A 206 8.93 -9.49 4.95
N TYR A 207 10.19 -9.24 5.33
CA TYR A 207 10.98 -8.15 4.78
C TYR A 207 11.19 -8.28 3.27
N ARG A 208 11.54 -9.48 2.79
CA ARG A 208 11.72 -9.75 1.36
C ARG A 208 10.41 -9.68 0.56
N GLU A 209 9.27 -9.93 1.21
CA GLU A 209 7.95 -9.85 0.58
C GLU A 209 7.53 -8.38 0.32
N ALA A 210 7.81 -7.49 1.27
CA ALA A 210 7.26 -6.14 1.27
C ALA A 210 7.60 -5.27 0.04
N PRO A 211 8.84 -5.26 -0.51
CA PRO A 211 9.20 -4.37 -1.61
C PRO A 211 8.39 -4.58 -2.88
N VAL A 212 7.93 -5.82 -3.17
CA VAL A 212 7.21 -6.12 -4.40
C VAL A 212 5.90 -5.33 -4.51
N ASN A 213 5.22 -5.08 -3.39
CA ASN A 213 3.98 -4.31 -3.36
C ASN A 213 4.15 -2.86 -3.84
N SER A 214 5.36 -2.29 -3.68
CA SER A 214 5.71 -0.97 -4.20
C SER A 214 6.15 -0.98 -5.67
N ILE A 215 6.32 -2.15 -6.29
CA ILE A 215 6.87 -2.32 -7.64
C ILE A 215 5.76 -2.70 -8.64
N TRP A 216 5.07 -3.83 -8.41
CA TRP A 216 4.06 -4.33 -9.33
C TRP A 216 2.78 -3.46 -9.30
N GLU A 217 1.91 -3.62 -10.31
CA GLU A 217 0.65 -2.85 -10.45
C GLU A 217 0.84 -1.32 -10.49
N GLY A 218 2.04 -0.90 -10.84
CA GLY A 218 2.47 0.49 -10.87
C GLY A 218 3.39 0.86 -9.72
N SER A 219 4.60 1.28 -10.06
CA SER A 219 5.60 1.74 -9.09
C SER A 219 5.20 3.06 -8.42
N GLY A 220 5.97 3.48 -7.42
CA GLY A 220 5.68 4.71 -6.68
C GLY A 220 5.46 5.95 -7.56
N ASN A 221 6.28 6.17 -8.59
CA ASN A 221 6.07 7.28 -9.52
C ASN A 221 4.77 7.12 -10.33
N VAL A 222 4.46 5.89 -10.77
CA VAL A 222 3.22 5.62 -11.51
C VAL A 222 2.00 5.91 -10.63
N MET A 223 2.06 5.61 -9.33
CA MET A 223 0.97 5.93 -8.40
C MET A 223 0.80 7.43 -8.22
N CYS A 224 1.88 8.18 -8.03
CA CYS A 224 1.81 9.64 -7.91
C CYS A 224 1.27 10.30 -9.19
N LEU A 225 1.73 9.84 -10.36
CA LEU A 225 1.17 10.30 -11.65
C LEU A 225 -0.31 9.91 -11.82
N ASP A 226 -0.74 8.79 -11.23
CA ASP A 226 -2.14 8.38 -11.26
C ASP A 226 -3.02 9.23 -10.31
N VAL A 227 -2.47 9.71 -9.18
CA VAL A 227 -3.10 10.74 -8.34
C VAL A 227 -3.33 12.01 -9.17
N LEU A 228 -2.30 12.53 -9.85
CA LEU A 228 -2.44 13.72 -10.69
C LEU A 228 -3.46 13.52 -11.83
N ARG A 229 -3.47 12.32 -12.42
CA ARG A 229 -4.46 11.97 -13.45
C ARG A 229 -5.90 11.91 -12.89
N ALA A 230 -6.08 11.39 -11.67
CA ALA A 230 -7.37 11.41 -10.99
C ALA A 230 -7.83 12.85 -10.76
N MET A 231 -6.95 13.72 -10.24
CA MET A 231 -7.25 15.15 -10.04
C MET A 231 -7.70 15.85 -11.34
N GLN A 232 -7.09 15.50 -12.48
CA GLN A 232 -7.39 16.13 -13.77
C GLN A 232 -8.67 15.59 -14.44
N ARG A 233 -8.96 14.29 -14.28
CA ARG A 233 -10.00 13.60 -15.05
C ARG A 233 -11.27 13.34 -14.26
N GLU A 234 -11.21 13.37 -12.94
CA GLU A 234 -12.30 13.08 -12.02
C GLU A 234 -12.55 14.32 -11.13
N PRO A 235 -13.38 15.26 -11.57
CA PRO A 235 -13.58 16.52 -10.83
C PRO A 235 -14.03 16.33 -9.38
N ALA A 236 -14.70 15.21 -9.06
CA ALA A 236 -15.14 14.88 -7.72
C ALA A 236 -14.03 14.30 -6.82
N ALA A 237 -12.87 13.87 -7.37
CA ALA A 237 -11.86 13.13 -6.59
C ALA A 237 -11.24 13.96 -5.47
N VAL A 238 -10.80 15.19 -5.76
CA VAL A 238 -10.25 16.10 -4.76
C VAL A 238 -11.31 16.56 -3.76
N PRO A 239 -12.49 17.02 -4.18
CA PRO A 239 -13.60 17.34 -3.26
C PRO A 239 -13.95 16.19 -2.31
N ALA A 240 -14.04 14.95 -2.79
CA ALA A 240 -14.33 13.77 -1.96
C ALA A 240 -13.23 13.54 -0.89
N LEU A 241 -11.94 13.63 -1.27
CA LEU A 241 -10.85 13.53 -0.31
C LEU A 241 -10.90 14.67 0.71
N MET A 242 -11.10 15.92 0.27
CA MET A 242 -11.17 17.05 1.17
C MET A 242 -12.36 16.96 2.13
N ALA A 243 -13.51 16.44 1.69
CA ALA A 243 -14.67 16.19 2.55
C ALA A 243 -14.34 15.17 3.66
N GLU A 244 -13.58 14.12 3.34
CA GLU A 244 -13.07 13.17 4.34
C GLU A 244 -12.20 13.87 5.41
N LEU A 245 -11.26 14.69 4.98
CA LEU A 245 -10.33 15.37 5.88
C LEU A 245 -11.04 16.40 6.78
N GLU A 246 -12.00 17.14 6.20
CA GLU A 246 -12.74 18.19 6.91
C GLU A 246 -13.65 17.64 8.03
N ARG A 247 -14.03 16.34 8.01
CA ARG A 247 -14.79 15.73 9.11
C ARG A 247 -14.01 15.72 10.43
N ALA A 248 -12.69 15.56 10.35
CA ALA A 248 -11.82 15.54 11.53
C ALA A 248 -11.32 16.93 11.94
N ARG A 249 -11.77 18.00 11.26
CA ARG A 249 -11.34 19.37 11.54
C ARG A 249 -11.69 19.79 12.96
N GLY A 250 -10.75 20.48 13.63
CA GLY A 250 -10.87 20.87 15.03
C GLY A 250 -10.45 19.78 16.02
N GLY A 251 -10.16 18.57 15.54
CA GLY A 251 -9.74 17.46 16.39
C GLY A 251 -8.27 17.55 16.83
N HIS A 252 -7.40 18.18 16.01
CA HIS A 252 -6.00 18.40 16.40
C HIS A 252 -5.37 19.54 15.58
N PRO A 253 -4.65 20.50 16.22
CA PRO A 253 -4.12 21.70 15.52
C PRO A 253 -3.09 21.38 14.44
N ASN A 254 -2.27 20.33 14.59
CA ASN A 254 -1.33 19.90 13.54
C ASN A 254 -2.08 19.33 12.32
N LEU A 255 -3.18 18.61 12.52
CA LEU A 255 -4.03 18.12 11.44
C LEU A 255 -4.67 19.28 10.69
N ASP A 256 -5.25 20.24 11.40
CA ASP A 256 -5.88 21.41 10.81
C ASP A 256 -4.90 22.20 9.93
N ARG A 257 -3.67 22.40 10.42
CA ARG A 257 -2.60 23.05 9.66
C ARG A 257 -2.25 22.22 8.42
N THR A 258 -2.07 20.89 8.55
CA THR A 258 -1.74 20.00 7.43
C THR A 258 -2.83 20.02 6.36
N ILE A 259 -4.11 20.06 6.74
CA ILE A 259 -5.23 20.18 5.81
C ILE A 259 -5.18 21.55 5.08
N ALA A 260 -4.89 22.63 5.77
CA ALA A 260 -4.74 23.95 5.16
C ALA A 260 -3.56 24.01 4.18
N ASP A 261 -2.39 23.47 4.57
CA ASP A 261 -1.20 23.42 3.73
C ASP A 261 -1.42 22.54 2.48
N LEU A 262 -2.12 21.40 2.65
CA LEU A 262 -2.50 20.54 1.53
C LEU A 262 -3.41 21.27 0.54
N LYS A 263 -4.41 21.98 1.04
CA LYS A 263 -5.32 22.79 0.20
C LYS A 263 -4.56 23.84 -0.60
N ALA A 264 -3.68 24.60 0.05
CA ALA A 264 -2.83 25.56 -0.62
C ALA A 264 -1.90 24.91 -1.66
N GLY A 265 -1.34 23.73 -1.37
CA GLY A 265 -0.51 22.96 -2.28
C GLY A 265 -1.27 22.41 -3.51
N LEU A 266 -2.56 22.15 -3.38
CA LEU A 266 -3.44 21.73 -4.48
C LEU A 266 -3.80 22.90 -5.41
N ASP A 267 -3.88 24.12 -4.91
CA ASP A 267 -4.16 25.34 -5.69
C ASP A 267 -2.92 25.78 -6.51
N ASP A 268 -1.70 25.41 -6.08
CA ASP A 268 -0.47 25.69 -6.82
C ASP A 268 -0.21 24.63 -7.89
N LEU A 269 -0.55 24.94 -9.14
CA LEU A 269 -0.35 24.02 -10.28
C LEU A 269 1.06 24.06 -10.86
N ALA A 270 1.91 25.01 -10.44
CA ALA A 270 3.26 25.14 -10.96
C ALA A 270 4.15 23.97 -10.50
N GLY A 271 4.80 23.31 -11.44
CA GLY A 271 5.69 22.18 -11.16
C GLY A 271 5.02 21.00 -10.43
N LEU A 272 3.71 20.81 -10.62
CA LEU A 272 2.91 19.82 -9.92
C LEU A 272 3.47 18.39 -10.06
N GLU A 273 3.96 18.03 -11.24
CA GLU A 273 4.56 16.70 -11.47
C GLU A 273 5.85 16.52 -10.66
N LEU A 274 6.69 17.53 -10.54
CA LEU A 274 7.89 17.48 -9.71
C LEU A 274 7.56 17.27 -8.22
N ARG A 275 6.45 17.85 -7.75
CA ARG A 275 5.97 17.75 -6.37
C ARG A 275 5.01 16.59 -6.13
N ALA A 276 4.69 15.78 -7.15
CA ALA A 276 3.65 14.75 -7.07
C ALA A 276 3.86 13.76 -5.90
N ARG A 277 5.10 13.37 -5.62
CA ARG A 277 5.40 12.46 -4.50
C ARG A 277 5.16 13.12 -3.15
N GLN A 278 5.60 14.36 -2.98
CA GLN A 278 5.37 15.14 -1.77
C GLN A 278 3.88 15.36 -1.52
N LEU A 279 3.15 15.74 -2.56
CA LEU A 279 1.70 15.96 -2.48
C LEU A 279 0.96 14.66 -2.10
N THR A 280 1.31 13.54 -2.73
CA THR A 280 0.70 12.24 -2.43
C THR A 280 1.01 11.79 -0.99
N GLU A 281 2.21 12.03 -0.49
CA GLU A 281 2.60 11.77 0.90
C GLU A 281 1.77 12.63 1.87
N GLN A 282 1.64 13.93 1.59
CA GLN A 282 0.83 14.85 2.40
C GLN A 282 -0.65 14.42 2.44
N MET A 283 -1.21 14.02 1.30
CA MET A 283 -2.58 13.47 1.24
C MET A 283 -2.71 12.22 2.11
N ALA A 284 -1.76 11.28 2.03
CA ALA A 284 -1.80 10.03 2.81
C ALA A 284 -1.72 10.31 4.31
N MET A 285 -0.76 11.12 4.74
CA MET A 285 -0.56 11.44 6.16
C MET A 285 -1.72 12.25 6.74
N ALA A 286 -2.26 13.24 6.00
CA ALA A 286 -3.44 13.98 6.42
C ALA A 286 -4.65 13.06 6.58
N TRP A 287 -4.84 12.11 5.65
CA TRP A 287 -5.96 11.18 5.70
C TRP A 287 -5.81 10.16 6.84
N GLN A 288 -4.61 9.61 7.05
CA GLN A 288 -4.33 8.76 8.21
C GLN A 288 -4.62 9.53 9.52
N GLY A 289 -4.14 10.76 9.64
CA GLY A 289 -4.40 11.62 10.80
C GLY A 289 -5.89 11.87 11.03
N ALA A 290 -6.64 12.19 9.99
CA ALA A 290 -8.09 12.39 10.07
C ALA A 290 -8.81 11.14 10.56
N LEU A 291 -8.49 9.96 9.98
CA LEU A 291 -9.10 8.68 10.38
C LEU A 291 -8.77 8.31 11.82
N LEU A 292 -7.53 8.55 12.27
CA LEU A 292 -7.15 8.27 13.66
C LEU A 292 -7.83 9.23 14.64
N VAL A 293 -8.00 10.50 14.30
CA VAL A 293 -8.75 11.48 15.12
C VAL A 293 -10.22 11.06 15.26
N GLU A 294 -10.84 10.54 14.19
CA GLU A 294 -12.24 10.12 14.21
C GLU A 294 -12.47 8.78 14.93
N HIS A 295 -11.52 7.83 14.83
CA HIS A 295 -11.82 6.44 15.15
C HIS A 295 -10.86 5.79 16.17
N ALA A 296 -9.70 6.37 16.46
CA ALA A 296 -8.75 5.83 17.41
C ALA A 296 -8.90 6.46 18.79
N PRO A 297 -8.37 5.82 19.87
CA PRO A 297 -8.22 6.47 21.16
C PRO A 297 -7.37 7.73 21.09
N ALA A 298 -7.66 8.70 21.98
CA ALA A 298 -6.99 9.98 22.00
C ALA A 298 -5.45 9.88 22.05
N ALA A 299 -4.89 8.94 22.82
CA ALA A 299 -3.44 8.74 22.89
C ALA A 299 -2.80 8.36 21.53
N VAL A 300 -3.50 7.58 20.71
CA VAL A 300 -3.04 7.19 19.36
C VAL A 300 -3.13 8.38 18.40
N ALA A 301 -4.28 9.07 18.39
CA ALA A 301 -4.51 10.22 17.53
C ALA A 301 -3.53 11.36 17.84
N GLU A 302 -3.34 11.69 19.11
CA GLU A 302 -2.40 12.71 19.60
C GLU A 302 -0.96 12.36 19.17
N ALA A 303 -0.49 11.14 19.48
CA ALA A 303 0.87 10.73 19.18
C ALA A 303 1.14 10.75 17.67
N PHE A 304 0.17 10.32 16.83
CA PHE A 304 0.29 10.40 15.38
C PHE A 304 0.37 11.85 14.89
N CYS A 305 -0.58 12.68 15.30
CA CYS A 305 -0.65 14.06 14.85
C CYS A 305 0.59 14.89 15.28
N VAL A 306 1.11 14.65 16.48
CA VAL A 306 2.32 15.37 16.95
C VAL A 306 3.57 14.85 16.22
N SER A 307 3.72 13.54 16.05
CA SER A 307 4.95 12.96 15.46
C SER A 307 4.98 13.00 13.93
N ARG A 308 3.85 12.84 13.25
CA ARG A 308 3.78 12.75 11.77
C ARG A 308 3.37 14.06 11.10
N LEU A 309 2.51 14.85 11.76
CA LEU A 309 2.00 16.11 11.22
C LEU A 309 2.65 17.33 11.91
N GLY A 310 3.57 17.09 12.85
CA GLY A 310 4.35 18.14 13.53
C GLY A 310 5.45 18.72 12.65
N ALA A 311 6.08 19.79 13.14
CA ALA A 311 7.17 20.47 12.42
C ALA A 311 8.45 19.62 12.28
N HIS A 312 8.61 18.59 13.09
CA HIS A 312 9.82 17.76 13.15
C HIS A 312 9.47 16.28 12.92
N TYR A 313 9.00 15.97 11.71
CA TYR A 313 8.81 14.56 11.32
C TYR A 313 10.18 13.88 11.15
N SER A 314 10.38 12.79 11.88
CA SER A 314 11.58 11.95 11.73
C SER A 314 11.32 10.81 10.75
N GLY A 315 12.30 10.51 9.91
CA GLY A 315 12.30 9.31 9.05
C GLY A 315 12.68 8.01 9.75
N VAL A 316 13.03 8.06 11.04
CA VAL A 316 13.47 6.92 11.87
C VAL A 316 12.41 6.63 12.92
N PHE A 317 12.11 5.36 13.16
CA PHE A 317 11.21 4.93 14.24
C PHE A 317 11.83 5.13 15.62
N GLY A 318 10.98 5.14 16.66
CA GLY A 318 11.40 5.31 18.05
C GLY A 318 11.68 6.77 18.44
N THR A 319 11.09 7.71 17.71
CA THR A 319 11.30 9.15 17.91
C THR A 319 10.03 9.88 18.37
N LEU A 320 9.09 9.16 18.97
CA LEU A 320 7.90 9.77 19.54
C LEU A 320 8.28 10.77 20.66
N PRO A 321 7.55 11.90 20.79
CA PRO A 321 7.76 12.86 21.85
C PRO A 321 7.72 12.22 23.23
N LYS A 322 8.52 12.73 24.16
CA LYS A 322 8.67 12.20 25.53
C LYS A 322 7.34 12.13 26.31
N ASP A 323 6.40 12.99 25.97
CA ASP A 323 5.11 13.12 26.65
C ASP A 323 4.03 12.22 25.99
N SER A 324 4.39 11.41 25.00
CA SER A 324 3.48 10.45 24.37
C SER A 324 3.12 9.31 25.34
N ASP A 325 1.84 8.91 25.36
CA ASP A 325 1.39 7.77 26.17
C ASP A 325 1.74 6.44 25.50
N LEU A 326 3.01 6.05 25.63
CA LEU A 326 3.54 4.80 25.04
C LEU A 326 2.82 3.57 25.58
N ASN A 327 2.34 3.61 26.83
CA ASN A 327 1.62 2.49 27.43
C ASN A 327 0.29 2.26 26.73
N ALA A 328 -0.52 3.29 26.60
CA ALA A 328 -1.82 3.17 25.93
C ALA A 328 -1.69 2.65 24.50
N ILE A 329 -0.67 3.10 23.76
CA ILE A 329 -0.40 2.69 22.38
C ILE A 329 0.02 1.22 22.29
N ILE A 330 0.97 0.78 23.14
CA ILE A 330 1.48 -0.60 23.17
C ILE A 330 0.39 -1.56 23.63
N ASP A 331 -0.31 -1.24 24.70
CA ASP A 331 -1.39 -2.07 25.24
C ASP A 331 -2.51 -2.29 24.23
N ARG A 332 -2.86 -1.25 23.48
CA ARG A 332 -3.82 -1.36 22.38
C ARG A 332 -3.31 -2.32 21.29
N ALA A 333 -2.06 -2.20 20.90
CA ALA A 333 -1.47 -3.05 19.86
C ALA A 333 -1.35 -4.53 20.27
N VAL A 334 -1.17 -4.81 21.57
CA VAL A 334 -1.15 -6.18 22.11
C VAL A 334 -2.54 -6.81 22.13
N ARG A 335 -3.59 -6.02 22.42
CA ARG A 335 -4.97 -6.53 22.56
C ARG A 335 -5.71 -6.64 21.22
N ALA A 336 -5.30 -5.90 20.21
CA ALA A 336 -5.89 -5.93 18.87
C ALA A 336 -5.27 -7.02 17.99
#